data_e54e0f8f40aa95e406430b4f434f9a79
#
_entry.id   e54e0f8f40aa95e406430b4f434f9a79
#
_cell.length_a   1.000
_cell.length_b   1.000
_cell.length_c   1.000
_cell.angle_alpha   90.00
_cell.angle_beta   90.00
_cell.angle_gamma   90.00
#
_symmetry.space_group_name_H-M   'P 1'
#
loop_
_entity.id
_entity.type
_entity.pdbx_description
1 polymer ?
#
loop_
_entity_poly.entity_id
_entity_poly.type
_entity_poly.pdbx_seq_one_letter_code
_entity_poly.pdbx_strand_id
1 'polypeptide(L)'
;CIRDRHVILVEEDFSLDLSKYHGLNETIVIANPNAPTTLLQPVAAIEEVVRTNPDSIVIVDEAYIDFAGPNASCVPLTKKYDNVIVVQTFSKSHNLAGARVGFCVANPELIADMNRIKFSYSPYNVNSLSQAAAVAAMEDENYFRDTVGKICATRADTMAKLRERGFTGPDSATNFLFVTTSRMPCKQIFERLRQKGVLIRYFSAPRLSDYLRITIGTPEQMQRFFEELDLILG
;
A
#
# COMPACT_ATOMS: atom_id res chain seq x y z
N CYS A 1 5.37 12.20 -18.64
CA CYS A 1 4.02 11.60 -18.69
C CYS A 1 4.09 10.34 -19.52
N ILE A 2 3.69 9.20 -18.96
CA ILE A 2 3.48 7.97 -19.73
C ILE A 2 2.25 8.22 -20.59
N ARG A 3 2.42 8.32 -21.89
CA ARG A 3 1.32 8.50 -22.84
C ARG A 3 0.68 7.18 -23.23
N ASP A 4 1.50 6.12 -23.29
CA ASP A 4 1.07 4.78 -23.67
C ASP A 4 1.16 3.89 -22.44
N ARG A 5 -0.01 3.53 -21.90
CA ARG A 5 -0.15 2.54 -20.84
C ARG A 5 -1.33 1.65 -21.13
N HIS A 6 -1.13 0.37 -20.97
CA HIS A 6 -2.19 -0.61 -20.89
C HIS A 6 -2.66 -0.70 -19.43
N VAL A 7 -3.95 -0.48 -19.17
CA VAL A 7 -4.54 -0.57 -17.83
C VAL A 7 -5.34 -1.85 -17.75
N ILE A 8 -4.90 -2.79 -16.93
CA ILE A 8 -5.64 -3.98 -16.59
C ILE A 8 -6.49 -3.66 -15.35
N LEU A 9 -7.79 -3.65 -15.53
CA LEU A 9 -8.71 -3.33 -14.43
C LEU A 9 -8.81 -4.52 -13.47
N VAL A 10 -8.89 -4.21 -12.18
CA VAL A 10 -9.26 -5.19 -11.14
C VAL A 10 -10.70 -5.68 -11.36
N GLU A 11 -11.01 -6.89 -10.90
CA GLU A 11 -12.33 -7.49 -10.99
C GLU A 11 -13.38 -6.69 -10.19
N GLU A 12 -14.65 -7.07 -10.27
CA GLU A 12 -15.73 -6.35 -9.59
C GLU A 12 -15.57 -6.33 -8.06
N ASP A 13 -15.02 -7.40 -7.50
CA ASP A 13 -14.69 -7.54 -6.07
C ASP A 13 -13.34 -6.92 -5.69
N PHE A 14 -12.69 -6.18 -6.62
CA PHE A 14 -11.36 -5.60 -6.50
C PHE A 14 -10.21 -6.61 -6.49
N SER A 15 -10.44 -7.89 -6.68
CA SER A 15 -9.36 -8.86 -6.85
C SER A 15 -8.57 -8.56 -8.13
N LEU A 16 -7.30 -8.96 -8.14
CA LEU A 16 -6.41 -8.80 -9.27
C LEU A 16 -6.18 -10.17 -9.91
N ASP A 17 -6.68 -10.35 -11.12
CA ASP A 17 -6.40 -11.54 -11.92
C ASP A 17 -5.02 -11.44 -12.56
N LEU A 18 -4.03 -12.05 -11.91
CA LEU A 18 -2.64 -12.02 -12.37
C LEU A 18 -2.40 -12.84 -13.64
N SER A 19 -3.33 -13.72 -14.05
CA SER A 19 -3.19 -14.45 -15.31
C SER A 19 -3.22 -13.52 -16.53
N LYS A 20 -3.88 -12.38 -16.41
CA LYS A 20 -3.91 -11.33 -17.44
C LYS A 20 -2.57 -10.64 -17.68
N TYR A 21 -1.58 -10.89 -16.83
CA TYR A 21 -0.24 -10.32 -16.93
C TYR A 21 0.78 -11.30 -17.51
N HIS A 22 0.38 -12.53 -17.85
CA HIS A 22 1.29 -13.53 -18.38
C HIS A 22 1.63 -13.26 -19.85
N GLY A 23 2.91 -13.24 -20.17
CA GLY A 23 3.40 -13.12 -21.55
C GLY A 23 3.08 -11.80 -22.25
N LEU A 24 2.88 -10.71 -21.49
CA LEU A 24 2.53 -9.40 -22.07
C LEU A 24 3.69 -8.76 -22.85
N ASN A 25 4.95 -9.10 -22.53
CA ASN A 25 6.16 -8.49 -23.10
C ASN A 25 6.18 -6.94 -22.95
N GLU A 26 5.59 -6.44 -21.89
CA GLU A 26 5.52 -5.02 -21.51
C GLU A 26 6.09 -4.85 -20.10
N THR A 27 6.56 -3.65 -19.75
CA THR A 27 6.89 -3.34 -18.35
C THR A 27 5.63 -3.40 -17.51
N ILE A 28 5.63 -4.25 -16.49
CA ILE A 28 4.48 -4.50 -15.60
C ILE A 28 4.71 -3.78 -14.27
N VAL A 29 3.67 -3.13 -13.75
CA VAL A 29 3.68 -2.51 -12.41
C VAL A 29 2.53 -3.06 -11.60
N ILE A 30 2.84 -3.68 -10.45
CA ILE A 30 1.86 -4.27 -9.52
C ILE A 30 2.06 -3.65 -8.14
N ALA A 31 1.03 -3.01 -7.60
CA ALA A 31 1.03 -2.59 -6.20
C ALA A 31 0.60 -3.76 -5.29
N ASN A 32 1.47 -4.16 -4.35
CA ASN A 32 1.24 -5.30 -3.47
C ASN A 32 1.78 -5.06 -2.05
N PRO A 33 0.91 -4.86 -1.04
CA PRO A 33 -0.56 -4.80 -1.10
C PRO A 33 -1.11 -3.63 -1.92
N ASN A 34 -2.27 -3.83 -2.56
CA ASN A 34 -2.87 -2.82 -3.41
C ASN A 34 -3.48 -1.66 -2.59
N ALA A 35 -3.38 -0.44 -3.09
CA ALA A 35 -4.08 0.73 -2.57
C ALA A 35 -5.03 1.29 -3.65
N PRO A 36 -6.32 1.52 -3.35
CA PRO A 36 -6.95 1.55 -2.01
C PRO A 36 -7.57 0.23 -1.56
N THR A 37 -7.54 -0.84 -2.33
CA THR A 37 -8.32 -2.06 -2.09
C THR A 37 -7.82 -2.91 -0.93
N THR A 38 -6.59 -2.68 -0.43
CA THR A 38 -5.92 -3.36 0.68
C THR A 38 -5.51 -4.82 0.44
N LEU A 39 -5.86 -5.37 -0.72
CA LEU A 39 -5.64 -6.77 -1.04
C LEU A 39 -4.16 -7.09 -1.31
N LEU A 40 -3.74 -8.24 -0.80
CA LEU A 40 -2.41 -8.80 -0.98
C LEU A 40 -2.46 -9.96 -1.98
N GLN A 41 -1.57 -9.96 -2.95
CA GLN A 41 -1.35 -11.09 -3.84
C GLN A 41 -0.27 -12.02 -3.25
N PRO A 42 -0.43 -13.34 -3.35
CA PRO A 42 0.60 -14.29 -2.94
C PRO A 42 1.89 -14.10 -3.74
N VAL A 43 3.05 -14.23 -3.08
CA VAL A 43 4.36 -14.13 -3.74
C VAL A 43 4.47 -15.11 -4.91
N ALA A 44 3.96 -16.34 -4.78
CA ALA A 44 3.99 -17.33 -5.85
C ALA A 44 3.21 -16.90 -7.11
N ALA A 45 2.11 -16.15 -6.95
CA ALA A 45 1.36 -15.64 -8.08
C ALA A 45 2.09 -14.50 -8.80
N ILE A 46 2.79 -13.63 -8.06
CA ILE A 46 3.66 -12.59 -8.63
C ILE A 46 4.89 -13.24 -9.28
N GLU A 47 5.46 -14.28 -8.68
CA GLU A 47 6.57 -15.04 -9.26
C GLU A 47 6.20 -15.61 -10.63
N GLU A 48 4.97 -16.10 -10.81
CA GLU A 48 4.51 -16.60 -12.09
C GLU A 48 4.44 -15.48 -13.15
N VAL A 49 4.03 -14.28 -12.79
CA VAL A 49 4.09 -13.11 -13.68
C VAL A 49 5.52 -12.80 -14.08
N VAL A 50 6.46 -12.80 -13.12
CA VAL A 50 7.89 -12.55 -13.40
C VAL A 50 8.44 -13.61 -14.37
N ARG A 51 8.15 -14.89 -14.10
CA ARG A 51 8.63 -16.03 -14.88
C ARG A 51 8.10 -16.05 -16.32
N THR A 52 6.86 -15.62 -16.52
CA THR A 52 6.21 -15.62 -17.85
C THR A 52 6.51 -14.37 -18.68
N ASN A 53 7.26 -13.40 -18.13
CA ASN A 53 7.69 -12.19 -18.83
C ASN A 53 9.22 -11.99 -18.73
N PRO A 54 10.05 -12.96 -19.19
CA PRO A 54 11.50 -12.94 -18.94
C PRO A 54 12.22 -11.73 -19.57
N ASP A 55 11.70 -11.19 -20.66
CA ASP A 55 12.28 -10.06 -21.40
C ASP A 55 11.68 -8.71 -20.98
N SER A 56 10.87 -8.68 -19.94
CA SER A 56 10.18 -7.48 -19.48
C SER A 56 10.38 -7.25 -17.99
N ILE A 57 10.53 -6.00 -17.59
CA ILE A 57 10.69 -5.63 -16.18
C ILE A 57 9.34 -5.72 -15.45
N VAL A 58 9.32 -6.43 -14.32
CA VAL A 58 8.18 -6.46 -13.39
C VAL A 58 8.52 -5.64 -12.15
N ILE A 59 7.79 -4.56 -11.91
CA ILE A 59 7.94 -3.68 -10.75
C ILE A 59 6.85 -4.03 -9.74
N VAL A 60 7.27 -4.42 -8.54
CA VAL A 60 6.36 -4.66 -7.41
C VAL A 60 6.47 -3.50 -6.43
N ASP A 61 5.40 -2.71 -6.31
CA ASP A 61 5.32 -1.61 -5.34
C ASP A 61 4.82 -2.15 -3.99
N GLU A 62 5.74 -2.28 -3.06
CA GLU A 62 5.54 -2.81 -1.73
C GLU A 62 5.43 -1.70 -0.65
N ALA A 63 4.86 -0.56 -0.99
CA ALA A 63 4.76 0.57 -0.06
C ALA A 63 4.04 0.24 1.27
N TYR A 64 3.26 -0.83 1.33
CA TYR A 64 2.51 -1.25 2.52
C TYR A 64 2.87 -2.66 3.01
N ILE A 65 3.89 -3.29 2.47
CA ILE A 65 4.19 -4.72 2.69
C ILE A 65 4.43 -5.08 4.15
N ASP A 66 5.01 -4.18 4.93
CA ASP A 66 5.34 -4.40 6.35
C ASP A 66 4.11 -4.69 7.22
N PHE A 67 2.92 -4.30 6.77
CA PHE A 67 1.65 -4.57 7.45
C PHE A 67 0.98 -5.88 7.02
N ALA A 68 1.55 -6.58 6.04
CA ALA A 68 1.00 -7.83 5.49
C ALA A 68 1.45 -9.09 6.24
N GLY A 69 2.42 -8.94 7.14
CA GLY A 69 2.98 -10.05 7.91
C GLY A 69 4.23 -10.68 7.27
N PRO A 70 4.78 -11.70 7.92
CA PRO A 70 6.02 -12.33 7.49
C PRO A 70 5.87 -13.04 6.13
N ASN A 71 6.97 -13.08 5.37
CA ASN A 71 7.07 -13.77 4.07
C ASN A 71 6.13 -13.24 2.96
N ALA A 72 5.57 -12.04 3.11
CA ALA A 72 4.70 -11.43 2.11
C ALA A 72 5.49 -10.68 1.00
N SER A 73 6.74 -10.29 1.27
CA SER A 73 7.57 -9.51 0.36
C SER A 73 8.12 -10.36 -0.80
N CYS A 74 8.11 -9.75 -1.99
CA CYS A 74 8.73 -10.28 -3.21
C CYS A 74 10.24 -10.02 -3.28
N VAL A 75 10.87 -9.39 -2.30
CA VAL A 75 12.33 -9.17 -2.27
C VAL A 75 13.15 -10.46 -2.53
N PRO A 76 12.79 -11.65 -2.01
CA PRO A 76 13.52 -12.87 -2.34
C PRO A 76 13.56 -13.22 -3.83
N LEU A 77 12.58 -12.78 -4.63
CA LEU A 77 12.55 -13.01 -6.07
C LEU A 77 13.68 -12.29 -6.82
N THR A 78 14.19 -11.17 -6.28
CA THR A 78 15.30 -10.42 -6.89
C THR A 78 16.63 -11.18 -6.90
N LYS A 79 16.74 -12.25 -6.09
CA LYS A 79 17.89 -13.18 -6.12
C LYS A 79 17.72 -14.31 -7.12
N LYS A 80 16.51 -14.52 -7.62
CA LYS A 80 16.14 -15.64 -8.49
C LYS A 80 15.90 -15.20 -9.93
N TYR A 81 15.48 -13.95 -10.12
CA TYR A 81 15.11 -13.38 -11.42
C TYR A 81 15.79 -12.04 -11.63
N ASP A 82 16.29 -11.81 -12.85
CA ASP A 82 17.00 -10.58 -13.21
C ASP A 82 16.05 -9.44 -13.63
N ASN A 83 14.78 -9.74 -13.88
CA ASN A 83 13.79 -8.83 -14.42
C ASN A 83 12.78 -8.29 -13.40
N VAL A 84 13.03 -8.45 -12.10
CA VAL A 84 12.14 -7.95 -11.04
C VAL A 84 12.76 -6.81 -10.24
N ILE A 85 11.97 -5.78 -10.00
CA ILE A 85 12.30 -4.64 -9.13
C ILE A 85 11.26 -4.57 -8.03
N VAL A 86 11.68 -4.63 -6.77
CA VAL A 86 10.80 -4.42 -5.61
C VAL A 86 11.07 -3.03 -5.05
N VAL A 87 10.02 -2.22 -4.91
CA VAL A 87 10.10 -0.84 -4.40
C VAL A 87 9.45 -0.76 -3.03
N GLN A 88 10.17 -0.18 -2.06
CA GLN A 88 9.69 0.03 -0.69
C GLN A 88 9.90 1.47 -0.24
N THR A 89 9.23 1.88 0.84
CA THR A 89 9.25 3.26 1.32
C THR A 89 9.35 3.35 2.84
N PHE A 90 10.05 4.36 3.34
CA PHE A 90 10.03 4.72 4.76
C PHE A 90 8.80 5.55 5.16
N SER A 91 7.94 5.91 4.20
CA SER A 91 6.82 6.83 4.44
C SER A 91 5.67 6.23 5.25
N LYS A 92 5.60 4.90 5.42
CA LYS A 92 4.47 4.20 6.04
C LYS A 92 4.87 3.56 7.38
N SER A 93 5.44 2.38 7.35
CA SER A 93 5.82 1.58 8.53
C SER A 93 6.89 2.24 9.40
N HIS A 94 7.83 2.96 8.81
CA HIS A 94 8.89 3.68 9.50
C HIS A 94 8.52 5.12 9.92
N ASN A 95 7.28 5.57 9.68
CA ASN A 95 6.77 6.90 10.06
C ASN A 95 7.55 8.10 9.48
N LEU A 96 8.32 7.92 8.41
CA LEU A 96 9.16 8.96 7.80
C LEU A 96 8.57 9.57 6.52
N ALA A 97 7.24 9.75 6.46
CA ALA A 97 6.57 10.32 5.29
C ALA A 97 7.13 11.68 4.86
N GLY A 98 7.51 12.52 5.82
CA GLY A 98 8.11 13.85 5.58
C GLY A 98 9.54 13.81 5.07
N ALA A 99 10.30 12.74 5.33
CA ALA A 99 11.70 12.59 4.89
C ALA A 99 11.82 12.30 3.38
N ARG A 100 10.76 11.84 2.71
CA ARG A 100 10.72 11.54 1.27
C ARG A 100 11.76 10.51 0.82
N VAL A 101 11.93 9.43 1.60
CA VAL A 101 12.87 8.35 1.32
C VAL A 101 12.14 7.07 0.96
N GLY A 102 12.65 6.37 -0.02
CA GLY A 102 12.32 5.02 -0.40
C GLY A 102 13.53 4.35 -1.04
N PHE A 103 13.44 3.09 -1.28
CA PHE A 103 14.50 2.30 -1.91
C PHE A 103 13.90 1.22 -2.80
N CYS A 104 14.73 0.65 -3.64
CA CYS A 104 14.39 -0.53 -4.39
C CYS A 104 15.45 -1.61 -4.25
N VAL A 105 15.03 -2.84 -4.47
CA VAL A 105 15.88 -4.03 -4.53
C VAL A 105 15.69 -4.67 -5.89
N ALA A 106 16.78 -4.93 -6.59
CA ALA A 106 16.78 -5.53 -7.92
C ALA A 106 18.14 -6.17 -8.23
N ASN A 107 18.25 -6.80 -9.39
CA ASN A 107 19.53 -7.25 -9.95
C ASN A 107 20.53 -6.07 -10.05
N PRO A 108 21.84 -6.29 -9.80
CA PRO A 108 22.87 -5.23 -9.87
C PRO A 108 22.92 -4.46 -11.19
N GLU A 109 22.63 -5.10 -12.32
CA GLU A 109 22.64 -4.44 -13.64
C GLU A 109 21.49 -3.42 -13.73
N LEU A 110 20.28 -3.79 -13.30
CA LEU A 110 19.14 -2.88 -13.24
C LEU A 110 19.42 -1.70 -12.29
N ILE A 111 20.04 -1.97 -11.14
CA ILE A 111 20.43 -0.89 -10.19
C ILE A 111 21.46 0.04 -10.84
N ALA A 112 22.42 -0.48 -11.62
CA ALA A 112 23.40 0.34 -12.33
C ALA A 112 22.71 1.26 -13.35
N ASP A 113 21.76 0.76 -14.12
CA ASP A 113 21.00 1.55 -15.09
C ASP A 113 20.13 2.62 -14.43
N MET A 114 19.43 2.27 -13.33
CA MET A 114 18.68 3.22 -12.54
C MET A 114 19.57 4.34 -11.96
N ASN A 115 20.79 4.02 -11.53
CA ASN A 115 21.76 5.01 -11.08
C ASN A 115 22.22 5.92 -12.23
N ARG A 116 22.46 5.41 -13.44
CA ARG A 116 22.77 6.23 -14.62
C ARG A 116 21.66 7.24 -14.90
N ILE A 117 20.40 6.81 -14.86
CA ILE A 117 19.24 7.68 -15.05
C ILE A 117 19.15 8.70 -13.92
N LYS A 118 19.28 8.26 -12.66
CA LYS A 118 19.27 9.13 -11.48
C LYS A 118 20.31 10.24 -11.60
N PHE A 119 21.55 9.91 -11.92
CA PHE A 119 22.63 10.90 -12.05
C PHE A 119 22.42 11.86 -13.24
N SER A 120 21.73 11.44 -14.28
CA SER A 120 21.40 12.29 -15.42
C SER A 120 20.24 13.25 -15.15
N TYR A 121 19.27 12.83 -14.32
CA TYR A 121 18.02 13.59 -14.11
C TYR A 121 17.94 14.29 -12.75
N SER A 122 18.35 13.63 -11.66
CA SER A 122 18.24 14.13 -10.30
C SER A 122 19.38 13.62 -9.41
N PRO A 123 20.63 14.08 -9.62
CA PRO A 123 21.81 13.50 -9.00
C PRO A 123 21.90 13.73 -7.48
N TYR A 124 21.25 14.79 -6.96
CA TYR A 124 21.38 15.23 -5.57
C TYR A 124 20.30 14.69 -4.62
N ASN A 125 19.52 13.72 -5.05
CA ASN A 125 18.59 13.01 -4.19
C ASN A 125 19.30 11.84 -3.49
N VAL A 126 19.10 11.58 -2.23
CA VAL A 126 18.26 12.17 -1.18
C VAL A 126 19.13 13.09 -0.33
N ASN A 127 18.55 14.10 0.37
CA ASN A 127 19.35 14.97 1.27
C ASN A 127 19.93 14.17 2.46
N SER A 128 21.04 14.68 3.03
CA SER A 128 21.80 13.98 4.07
C SER A 128 21.03 13.69 5.37
N LEU A 129 20.13 14.61 5.77
CA LEU A 129 19.31 14.43 6.98
C LEU A 129 18.30 13.29 6.78
N SER A 130 17.65 13.23 5.62
CA SER A 130 16.73 12.15 5.29
C SER A 130 17.44 10.80 5.17
N GLN A 131 18.68 10.78 4.65
CA GLN A 131 19.49 9.55 4.60
C GLN A 131 19.83 9.07 6.01
N ALA A 132 20.32 9.95 6.88
CA ALA A 132 20.65 9.62 8.27
C ALA A 132 19.41 9.11 9.03
N ALA A 133 18.24 9.76 8.85
CA ALA A 133 17.01 9.32 9.45
C ALA A 133 16.56 7.93 8.95
N ALA A 134 16.74 7.64 7.66
CA ALA A 134 16.41 6.34 7.11
C ALA A 134 17.32 5.22 7.65
N VAL A 135 18.63 5.47 7.76
CA VAL A 135 19.59 4.53 8.36
C VAL A 135 19.20 4.24 9.81
N ALA A 136 19.00 5.27 10.63
CA ALA A 136 18.61 5.12 12.03
C ALA A 136 17.29 4.36 12.18
N ALA A 137 16.31 4.59 11.28
CA ALA A 137 15.03 3.87 11.30
C ALA A 137 15.17 2.39 10.94
N MET A 138 16.12 2.02 10.08
CA MET A 138 16.42 0.61 9.78
C MET A 138 17.15 -0.10 10.92
N GLU A 139 17.97 0.63 11.67
CA GLU A 139 18.73 0.09 12.81
C GLU A 139 17.83 -0.13 14.04
N ASP A 140 16.73 0.63 14.19
CA ASP A 140 15.78 0.50 15.30
C ASP A 140 14.67 -0.52 15.00
N GLU A 141 15.06 -1.78 14.86
CA GLU A 141 14.15 -2.89 14.55
C GLU A 141 13.09 -3.08 15.64
N ASN A 142 13.42 -2.81 16.91
CA ASN A 142 12.48 -2.97 18.01
C ASN A 142 11.33 -1.96 17.93
N TYR A 143 11.63 -0.70 17.68
CA TYR A 143 10.62 0.32 17.47
C TYR A 143 9.74 0.01 16.24
N PHE A 144 10.37 -0.39 15.15
CA PHE A 144 9.67 -0.77 13.92
C PHE A 144 8.67 -1.91 14.18
N ARG A 145 9.11 -3.00 14.79
CA ARG A 145 8.25 -4.17 15.08
C ARG A 145 7.11 -3.82 16.04
N ASP A 146 7.39 -3.06 17.10
CA ASP A 146 6.39 -2.61 18.07
C ASP A 146 5.33 -1.74 17.39
N THR A 147 5.75 -0.78 16.58
CA THR A 147 4.84 0.15 15.88
C THR A 147 3.97 -0.57 14.87
N VAL A 148 4.55 -1.43 14.02
CA VAL A 148 3.80 -2.21 13.04
C VAL A 148 2.83 -3.16 13.75
N GLY A 149 3.26 -3.82 14.83
CA GLY A 149 2.40 -4.69 15.63
C GLY A 149 1.19 -3.98 16.23
N LYS A 150 1.38 -2.77 16.79
CA LYS A 150 0.29 -1.92 17.30
C LYS A 150 -0.69 -1.53 16.22
N ILE A 151 -0.20 -1.12 15.05
CA ILE A 151 -1.06 -0.77 13.91
C ILE A 151 -1.88 -1.97 13.45
N CYS A 152 -1.28 -3.14 13.32
CA CYS A 152 -1.97 -4.36 12.90
C CYS A 152 -3.04 -4.79 13.91
N ALA A 153 -2.75 -4.73 15.22
CA ALA A 153 -3.71 -5.04 16.27
C ALA A 153 -4.89 -4.05 16.26
N THR A 154 -4.60 -2.75 16.20
CA THR A 154 -5.65 -1.70 16.13
C THR A 154 -6.47 -1.83 14.84
N ARG A 155 -5.86 -2.22 13.72
CA ARG A 155 -6.57 -2.50 12.46
C ARG A 155 -7.60 -3.61 12.63
N ALA A 156 -7.20 -4.72 13.24
CA ALA A 156 -8.09 -5.86 13.46
C ALA A 156 -9.28 -5.49 14.37
N ASP A 157 -9.02 -4.80 15.49
CA ASP A 157 -10.06 -4.29 16.40
C ASP A 157 -11.00 -3.30 15.69
N THR A 158 -10.44 -2.36 14.92
CA THR A 158 -11.22 -1.38 14.16
C THR A 158 -12.14 -2.07 13.13
N MET A 159 -11.65 -3.08 12.41
CA MET A 159 -12.48 -3.81 11.45
C MET A 159 -13.61 -4.58 12.14
N ALA A 160 -13.35 -5.21 13.29
CA ALA A 160 -14.38 -5.90 14.08
C ALA A 160 -15.49 -4.92 14.50
N LYS A 161 -15.13 -3.77 15.06
CA LYS A 161 -16.08 -2.72 15.47
C LYS A 161 -16.86 -2.11 14.31
N LEU A 162 -16.25 -2.00 13.12
CA LEU A 162 -16.95 -1.55 11.92
C LEU A 162 -17.96 -2.58 11.44
N ARG A 163 -17.63 -3.88 11.48
CA ARG A 163 -18.56 -4.98 11.14
C ARG A 163 -19.80 -4.98 12.03
N GLU A 164 -19.65 -4.73 13.33
CA GLU A 164 -20.76 -4.57 14.28
C GLU A 164 -21.70 -3.40 13.88
N ARG A 165 -21.17 -2.40 13.20
CA ARG A 165 -21.91 -1.22 12.71
C ARG A 165 -22.44 -1.37 11.29
N GLY A 166 -22.37 -2.58 10.71
CA GLY A 166 -22.89 -2.85 9.37
C GLY A 166 -21.97 -2.41 8.23
N PHE A 167 -20.66 -2.23 8.51
CA PHE A 167 -19.68 -2.05 7.45
C PHE A 167 -19.12 -3.41 6.98
N THR A 168 -18.78 -3.47 5.70
CA THR A 168 -18.11 -4.61 5.08
C THR A 168 -16.89 -4.14 4.30
N GLY A 169 -15.94 -5.03 4.08
CA GLY A 169 -14.74 -4.77 3.30
C GLY A 169 -13.79 -5.95 3.35
N PRO A 170 -12.76 -5.97 2.50
CA PRO A 170 -11.76 -7.02 2.48
C PRO A 170 -10.90 -7.00 3.74
N ASP A 171 -10.27 -8.14 4.02
CA ASP A 171 -9.22 -8.21 5.03
C ASP A 171 -8.00 -7.43 4.56
N SER A 172 -7.60 -6.43 5.34
CA SER A 172 -6.57 -5.51 4.94
C SER A 172 -5.16 -6.01 5.25
N ALA A 173 -4.28 -5.90 4.26
CA ALA A 173 -2.84 -6.08 4.39
C ALA A 173 -2.06 -4.75 4.46
N THR A 174 -2.74 -3.63 4.73
CA THR A 174 -2.15 -2.27 4.77
C THR A 174 -2.35 -1.62 6.16
N ASN A 175 -1.93 -0.36 6.33
CA ASN A 175 -2.22 0.43 7.53
C ASN A 175 -3.56 1.21 7.45
N PHE A 176 -4.46 0.78 6.61
CA PHE A 176 -5.80 1.36 6.47
C PHE A 176 -6.83 0.27 6.12
N LEU A 177 -8.10 0.60 6.27
CA LEU A 177 -9.23 -0.23 5.87
C LEU A 177 -9.90 0.38 4.63
N PHE A 178 -10.48 -0.47 3.80
CA PHE A 178 -11.31 -0.09 2.66
C PHE A 178 -12.68 -0.72 2.83
N VAL A 179 -13.67 0.09 3.19
CA VAL A 179 -14.97 -0.39 3.69
C VAL A 179 -16.15 0.33 3.05
N THR A 180 -17.26 -0.36 2.98
CA THR A 180 -18.56 0.16 2.53
C THR A 180 -19.66 -0.19 3.52
N THR A 181 -20.82 0.48 3.42
CA THR A 181 -22.01 0.19 4.21
C THR A 181 -23.26 0.60 3.45
N SER A 182 -24.36 -0.09 3.69
CA SER A 182 -25.68 0.27 3.18
C SER A 182 -26.46 1.22 4.10
N ARG A 183 -25.95 1.53 5.32
CA ARG A 183 -26.66 2.37 6.30
C ARG A 183 -26.78 3.82 5.86
N MET A 184 -25.74 4.34 5.20
CA MET A 184 -25.68 5.71 4.71
C MET A 184 -24.69 5.79 3.53
N PRO A 185 -24.95 6.66 2.52
CA PRO A 185 -23.97 6.88 1.44
C PRO A 185 -22.59 7.28 1.98
N CYS A 186 -21.52 6.62 1.52
CA CYS A 186 -20.16 6.84 1.99
C CYS A 186 -19.70 8.30 1.88
N LYS A 187 -20.16 9.02 0.84
CA LYS A 187 -19.91 10.46 0.70
C LYS A 187 -20.46 11.26 1.87
N GLN A 188 -21.68 10.95 2.35
CA GLN A 188 -22.29 11.65 3.48
C GLN A 188 -21.56 11.37 4.78
N ILE A 189 -21.14 10.11 5.01
CA ILE A 189 -20.32 9.76 6.19
C ILE A 189 -19.02 10.56 6.16
N PHE A 190 -18.32 10.59 5.03
CA PHE A 190 -17.09 11.36 4.86
C PHE A 190 -17.29 12.85 5.16
N GLU A 191 -18.33 13.49 4.61
CA GLU A 191 -18.59 14.92 4.79
C GLU A 191 -18.93 15.25 6.25
N ARG A 192 -19.77 14.43 6.91
CA ARG A 192 -20.15 14.61 8.31
C ARG A 192 -18.97 14.40 9.26
N LEU A 193 -18.16 13.36 9.08
CA LEU A 193 -16.95 13.14 9.87
C LEU A 193 -15.97 14.31 9.72
N ARG A 194 -15.80 14.82 8.50
CA ARG A 194 -14.94 15.97 8.23
C ARG A 194 -15.41 17.23 9.00
N GLN A 195 -16.70 17.48 9.06
CA GLN A 195 -17.29 18.59 9.85
C GLN A 195 -17.01 18.44 11.35
N LYS A 196 -16.84 17.21 11.83
CA LYS A 196 -16.48 16.87 13.21
C LYS A 196 -14.97 16.84 13.47
N GLY A 197 -14.16 17.19 12.47
CA GLY A 197 -12.69 17.17 12.56
C GLY A 197 -12.06 15.79 12.44
N VAL A 198 -12.83 14.77 12.03
CA VAL A 198 -12.32 13.42 11.76
C VAL A 198 -12.08 13.27 10.25
N LEU A 199 -10.82 13.12 9.86
CA LEU A 199 -10.40 13.04 8.46
C LEU A 199 -10.19 11.59 8.04
N ILE A 200 -11.03 11.13 7.11
CA ILE A 200 -10.87 9.86 6.39
C ILE A 200 -10.72 10.15 4.90
N ARG A 201 -10.54 9.15 4.07
CA ARG A 201 -10.44 9.34 2.61
C ARG A 201 -11.68 8.83 1.90
N TYR A 202 -12.24 9.66 1.04
CA TYR A 202 -13.29 9.34 0.06
C TYR A 202 -12.75 9.49 -1.36
N PHE A 203 -13.26 8.68 -2.28
CA PHE A 203 -12.92 8.73 -3.71
C PHE A 203 -14.19 8.93 -4.52
N SER A 204 -14.21 9.93 -5.39
CA SER A 204 -15.36 10.21 -6.27
C SER A 204 -15.33 9.41 -7.57
N ALA A 205 -14.29 8.61 -7.80
CA ALA A 205 -14.18 7.79 -9.01
C ALA A 205 -15.22 6.66 -9.03
N PRO A 206 -15.70 6.26 -10.23
CA PRO A 206 -16.56 5.11 -10.38
C PRO A 206 -16.00 3.87 -9.65
N ARG A 207 -16.88 3.02 -9.11
CA ARG A 207 -16.57 1.83 -8.30
C ARG A 207 -15.96 2.12 -6.92
N LEU A 208 -15.29 3.26 -6.70
CA LEU A 208 -14.69 3.63 -5.42
C LEU A 208 -15.61 4.54 -4.60
N SER A 209 -16.63 5.15 -5.20
CA SER A 209 -17.54 6.12 -4.55
C SER A 209 -18.40 5.52 -3.44
N ASP A 210 -18.56 4.20 -3.43
CA ASP A 210 -19.32 3.49 -2.41
C ASP A 210 -18.43 3.00 -1.25
N TYR A 211 -17.16 3.42 -1.24
CA TYR A 211 -16.17 3.00 -0.25
C TYR A 211 -15.51 4.18 0.45
N LEU A 212 -15.04 3.89 1.67
CA LEU A 212 -14.24 4.78 2.50
C LEU A 212 -12.89 4.12 2.77
N ARG A 213 -11.80 4.90 2.71
CA ARG A 213 -10.51 4.46 3.22
C ARG A 213 -10.24 5.11 4.57
N ILE A 214 -10.11 4.27 5.60
CA ILE A 214 -9.92 4.67 6.99
C ILE A 214 -8.50 4.28 7.38
N THR A 215 -7.63 5.27 7.55
CA THR A 215 -6.26 5.04 8.03
C THR A 215 -6.30 4.72 9.52
N ILE A 216 -5.54 3.71 9.93
CA ILE A 216 -5.45 3.29 11.33
C ILE A 216 -4.60 4.31 12.09
N GLY A 217 -5.19 4.88 13.12
CA GLY A 217 -4.55 5.77 14.10
C GLY A 217 -4.21 5.06 15.39
N THR A 218 -3.90 5.84 16.44
CA THR A 218 -3.77 5.29 17.80
C THR A 218 -5.14 4.80 18.32
N PRO A 219 -5.18 3.95 19.36
CA PRO A 219 -6.45 3.52 19.97
C PRO A 219 -7.36 4.70 20.32
N GLU A 220 -6.81 5.79 20.86
CA GLU A 220 -7.56 7.00 21.24
C GLU A 220 -8.14 7.71 20.00
N GLN A 221 -7.37 7.79 18.91
CA GLN A 221 -7.85 8.36 17.65
C GLN A 221 -8.95 7.50 17.03
N MET A 222 -8.84 6.18 17.11
CA MET A 222 -9.89 5.28 16.63
C MET A 222 -11.13 5.32 17.52
N GLN A 223 -10.97 5.48 18.83
CA GLN A 223 -12.09 5.71 19.73
C GLN A 223 -12.86 6.98 19.35
N ARG A 224 -12.16 8.10 19.15
CA ARG A 224 -12.76 9.35 18.69
C ARG A 224 -13.48 9.19 17.36
N PHE A 225 -12.90 8.45 16.44
CA PHE A 225 -13.54 8.13 15.15
C PHE A 225 -14.87 7.40 15.37
N PHE A 226 -14.93 6.39 16.24
CA PHE A 226 -16.16 5.65 16.51
C PHE A 226 -17.22 6.49 17.24
N GLU A 227 -16.83 7.32 18.19
CA GLU A 227 -17.75 8.24 18.89
C GLU A 227 -18.48 9.15 17.89
N GLU A 228 -17.75 9.76 16.96
CA GLU A 228 -18.36 10.62 15.94
C GLU A 228 -19.13 9.82 14.87
N LEU A 229 -18.66 8.62 14.51
CA LEU A 229 -19.36 7.74 13.57
C LEU A 229 -20.71 7.30 14.14
N ASP A 230 -20.77 6.92 15.42
CA ASP A 230 -22.00 6.49 16.08
C ASP A 230 -23.03 7.62 16.14
N LEU A 231 -22.60 8.86 16.42
CA LEU A 231 -23.47 10.04 16.35
C LEU A 231 -24.02 10.33 14.94
N ILE A 232 -23.26 9.94 13.91
CA ILE A 232 -23.65 10.17 12.50
C ILE A 232 -24.64 9.11 12.03
N LEU A 233 -24.47 7.88 12.49
CA LEU A 233 -25.28 6.74 12.06
C LEU A 233 -26.60 6.60 12.83
N GLY A 234 -26.73 7.20 14.00
CA GLY A 234 -27.92 7.20 14.87
C GLY A 234 -28.03 5.92 15.64
#